data_dc77cf3d858246d1d1f04be6a9989090
#
_entry.id   dc77cf3d858246d1d1f04be6a9989090
#
_cell.length_a   1.000
_cell.length_b   1.000
_cell.length_c   1.000
_cell.angle_alpha   90.00
_cell.angle_beta   90.00
_cell.angle_gamma   90.00
#
_symmetry.space_group_name_H-M   'P 1'
#
loop_
_entity.id
_entity.type
_entity.pdbx_description
1 polymer ?
#
loop_
_entity_poly.entity_id
_entity_poly.type
_entity_poly.pdbx_seq_one_letter_code
_entity_poly.pdbx_strand_id
1 'polypeptide(L)'
;FIRIKMTKIKLIIISALFLMGATGCSESFLDQEPENVIPESMIYEDKELVLSVLSNLYGKVNWGQNNGDFGSYDQLDEANKCYGSPWVIFTEYDRNSWRVRDYDFVRRVNLFLQGVRGSSALQESEKKAFEGEARFLRAWHYFHMARTLGGMPLVGDQVFNYESGIDVETYQVPRSTEAGIYDYVISECDEIARQLTEQTTINSARANKWAALMLKARAAVYAGSIANYGNKITPTLKTDNGEVGIPADLATKYYETALAAAEEVIENSPYELQISDPQDLGLSFYKAVCQKSNNKEVIWALDRSVTDKVTTNFTAWC
;
A
#
# COMPACT_ATOMS: atom_id res chain seq x y z
N PHE A 1 -7.20 82.38 -17.36
CA PHE A 1 -7.62 81.90 -16.00
C PHE A 1 -8.43 80.60 -16.04
N ILE A 2 -9.26 80.34 -17.01
CA ILE A 2 -10.12 79.13 -17.17
C ILE A 2 -9.31 77.88 -17.50
N ARG A 3 -8.25 77.96 -18.33
CA ARG A 3 -7.41 76.82 -18.73
C ARG A 3 -6.63 76.20 -17.56
N ILE A 4 -6.15 77.02 -16.63
CA ILE A 4 -5.40 76.55 -15.44
C ILE A 4 -6.31 75.84 -14.43
N LYS A 5 -7.57 76.27 -14.32
CA LYS A 5 -8.57 75.58 -13.44
C LYS A 5 -8.94 74.18 -13.97
N MET A 6 -9.11 74.03 -15.29
CA MET A 6 -9.43 72.72 -15.87
C MET A 6 -8.29 71.71 -15.76
N THR A 7 -7.03 72.15 -15.84
CA THR A 7 -5.87 71.25 -15.68
C THR A 7 -5.74 70.74 -14.25
N LYS A 8 -5.98 71.61 -13.25
CA LYS A 8 -5.96 71.22 -11.84
C LYS A 8 -7.10 70.25 -11.50
N ILE A 9 -8.30 70.44 -12.04
CA ILE A 9 -9.44 69.56 -11.84
C ILE A 9 -9.17 68.17 -12.48
N LYS A 10 -8.58 68.09 -13.67
CA LYS A 10 -8.16 66.83 -14.32
C LYS A 10 -7.13 66.10 -13.49
N LEU A 11 -6.16 66.79 -12.93
CA LEU A 11 -5.14 66.18 -12.05
C LEU A 11 -5.74 65.59 -10.78
N ILE A 12 -6.68 66.29 -10.16
CA ILE A 12 -7.37 65.82 -8.95
C ILE A 12 -8.23 64.59 -9.26
N ILE A 13 -8.93 64.54 -10.40
CA ILE A 13 -9.72 63.40 -10.82
C ILE A 13 -8.85 62.19 -11.09
N ILE A 14 -7.70 62.38 -11.78
CA ILE A 14 -6.74 61.31 -12.05
C ILE A 14 -6.12 60.78 -10.77
N SER A 15 -5.77 61.67 -9.81
CA SER A 15 -5.24 61.28 -8.51
C SER A 15 -6.27 60.53 -7.68
N ALA A 16 -7.55 60.94 -7.69
CA ALA A 16 -8.64 60.25 -6.98
C ALA A 16 -8.95 58.87 -7.60
N LEU A 17 -8.88 58.72 -8.93
CA LEU A 17 -9.00 57.41 -9.60
C LEU A 17 -7.83 56.48 -9.23
N PHE A 18 -6.63 57.00 -9.09
CA PHE A 18 -5.45 56.20 -8.70
C PHE A 18 -5.51 55.77 -7.24
N LEU A 19 -6.09 56.58 -6.32
CA LEU A 19 -6.29 56.18 -4.94
C LEU A 19 -7.44 55.19 -4.77
N MET A 20 -8.48 55.19 -5.60
CA MET A 20 -9.53 54.15 -5.58
C MET A 20 -9.07 52.81 -6.17
N GLY A 21 -8.05 52.78 -7.04
CA GLY A 21 -7.46 51.56 -7.56
C GLY A 21 -6.54 50.82 -6.57
N ALA A 22 -6.12 51.49 -5.49
CA ALA A 22 -5.19 50.90 -4.50
C ALA A 22 -5.87 50.17 -3.33
N THR A 23 -7.21 50.18 -3.24
CA THR A 23 -7.96 49.51 -2.20
C THR A 23 -8.57 48.15 -2.63
N GLY A 24 -8.19 47.63 -3.75
CA GLY A 24 -8.74 46.42 -4.31
C GLY A 24 -7.77 45.26 -4.22
N CYS A 25 -7.71 44.60 -3.13
CA CYS A 25 -7.51 43.13 -2.95
C CYS A 25 -7.37 42.92 -1.44
N SER A 26 -8.45 42.62 -0.78
CA SER A 26 -8.36 42.03 0.55
C SER A 26 -7.75 40.63 0.37
N GLU A 27 -6.75 40.31 1.16
CA GLU A 27 -6.13 38.96 1.18
C GLU A 27 -7.20 37.86 1.26
N SER A 28 -8.34 38.14 1.90
CA SER A 28 -9.48 37.23 2.01
C SER A 28 -10.17 36.84 0.68
N PHE A 29 -9.93 37.56 -0.42
CA PHE A 29 -10.48 37.17 -1.73
C PHE A 29 -9.67 36.05 -2.39
N LEU A 30 -8.38 35.96 -2.07
CA LEU A 30 -7.49 34.91 -2.59
C LEU A 30 -7.44 33.68 -1.66
N ASP A 31 -7.79 33.85 -0.38
CA ASP A 31 -7.80 32.80 0.63
C ASP A 31 -9.20 32.20 0.83
N GLN A 32 -9.96 32.03 -0.25
CA GLN A 32 -11.22 31.27 -0.18
C GLN A 32 -10.90 29.79 0.01
N GLU A 33 -11.27 29.23 1.16
CA GLU A 33 -11.28 27.78 1.33
C GLU A 33 -12.24 27.18 0.29
N PRO A 34 -11.81 26.16 -0.47
CA PRO A 34 -12.67 25.53 -1.47
C PRO A 34 -13.91 24.95 -0.77
N GLU A 35 -15.10 25.41 -1.11
CA GLU A 35 -16.36 24.97 -0.49
C GLU A 35 -16.63 23.46 -0.62
N ASN A 36 -15.93 22.79 -1.52
CA ASN A 36 -16.09 21.36 -1.82
C ASN A 36 -14.94 20.49 -1.32
N VAL A 37 -14.02 21.00 -0.52
CA VAL A 37 -12.91 20.24 0.06
C VAL A 37 -13.16 20.07 1.54
N ILE A 38 -13.28 18.82 1.98
CA ILE A 38 -13.37 18.49 3.40
C ILE A 38 -11.99 18.72 4.02
N PRO A 39 -11.83 19.62 5.00
CA PRO A 39 -10.56 19.83 5.70
C PRO A 39 -10.09 18.53 6.36
N GLU A 40 -8.78 18.28 6.33
CA GLU A 40 -8.19 17.08 6.92
C GLU A 40 -8.57 16.90 8.40
N SER A 41 -8.69 18.02 9.14
CA SER A 41 -9.12 18.02 10.54
C SER A 41 -10.52 17.45 10.77
N MET A 42 -11.41 17.52 9.76
CA MET A 42 -12.77 17.01 9.87
C MET A 42 -12.86 15.53 9.49
N ILE A 43 -11.92 15.00 8.70
CA ILE A 43 -11.94 13.61 8.21
C ILE A 43 -11.91 12.65 9.40
N TYR A 44 -11.05 12.91 10.38
CA TYR A 44 -10.85 12.00 11.51
C TYR A 44 -11.83 12.21 12.67
N GLU A 45 -12.75 13.17 12.53
CA GLU A 45 -13.87 13.38 13.45
C GLU A 45 -15.16 12.66 13.01
N ASP A 46 -15.12 11.98 11.87
CA ASP A 46 -16.25 11.21 11.34
C ASP A 46 -15.80 9.81 10.87
N LYS A 47 -16.39 8.78 11.46
CA LYS A 47 -16.06 7.37 11.17
C LYS A 47 -16.23 6.99 9.70
N GLU A 48 -17.28 7.49 9.05
CA GLU A 48 -17.56 7.17 7.64
C GLU A 48 -16.54 7.82 6.70
N LEU A 49 -16.07 9.02 7.04
CA LEU A 49 -14.99 9.68 6.33
C LEU A 49 -13.66 8.92 6.52
N VAL A 50 -13.35 8.47 7.74
CA VAL A 50 -12.18 7.63 8.01
C VAL A 50 -12.26 6.33 7.19
N LEU A 51 -13.43 5.68 7.16
CA LEU A 51 -13.63 4.47 6.35
C LEU A 51 -13.45 4.75 4.85
N SER A 52 -13.89 5.90 4.37
CA SER A 52 -13.70 6.32 2.98
C SER A 52 -12.22 6.48 2.63
N VAL A 53 -11.42 7.10 3.52
CA VAL A 53 -9.97 7.22 3.32
C VAL A 53 -9.30 5.85 3.34
N LEU A 54 -9.66 4.98 4.29
CA LEU A 54 -9.14 3.61 4.33
C LEU A 54 -9.49 2.83 3.05
N SER A 55 -10.71 2.96 2.55
CA SER A 55 -11.15 2.33 1.29
C SER A 55 -10.31 2.82 0.10
N ASN A 56 -9.95 4.10 0.08
CA ASN A 56 -9.03 4.65 -0.92
C ASN A 56 -7.64 4.03 -0.82
N LEU A 57 -7.13 3.77 0.40
CA LEU A 57 -5.86 3.06 0.59
C LEU A 57 -5.93 1.63 0.04
N TYR A 58 -7.02 0.90 0.30
CA TYR A 58 -7.24 -0.44 -0.29
C TYR A 58 -7.23 -0.40 -1.82
N GLY A 59 -7.86 0.61 -2.41
CA GLY A 59 -7.88 0.81 -3.87
C GLY A 59 -6.52 1.10 -4.49
N LYS A 60 -5.53 1.53 -3.69
CA LYS A 60 -4.15 1.81 -4.13
C LYS A 60 -3.18 0.67 -3.87
N VAL A 61 -3.62 -0.42 -3.24
CA VAL A 61 -2.75 -1.57 -2.96
C VAL A 61 -2.24 -2.18 -4.24
N ASN A 62 -0.94 -2.38 -4.32
CA ASN A 62 -0.35 -3.18 -5.37
C ASN A 62 -0.53 -4.67 -5.05
N TRP A 63 -1.43 -5.32 -5.77
CA TRP A 63 -1.73 -6.74 -5.61
C TRP A 63 -0.70 -7.65 -6.29
N GLY A 64 0.34 -7.07 -6.90
CA GLY A 64 1.33 -7.83 -7.67
C GLY A 64 0.80 -8.35 -9.00
N GLN A 65 -0.42 -7.93 -9.37
CA GLN A 65 -0.98 -8.19 -10.69
C GLN A 65 -0.73 -6.97 -11.57
N ASN A 66 -0.18 -7.19 -12.75
CA ASN A 66 0.05 -6.11 -13.68
C ASN A 66 -1.18 -5.76 -14.47
N ASN A 67 -1.51 -4.50 -14.44
CA ASN A 67 -2.42 -3.86 -15.38
C ASN A 67 -1.66 -3.50 -16.69
N GLY A 68 -0.94 -4.44 -17.29
CA GLY A 68 -0.24 -4.22 -18.56
C GLY A 68 1.14 -3.57 -18.46
N ASP A 69 1.61 -3.21 -17.28
CA ASP A 69 3.00 -2.79 -17.05
C ASP A 69 3.88 -4.01 -16.77
N PHE A 70 5.07 -4.03 -17.33
CA PHE A 70 6.10 -5.06 -17.21
C PHE A 70 6.51 -5.33 -15.74
N GLY A 71 5.86 -6.16 -15.03
CA GLY A 71 6.12 -6.43 -13.62
C GLY A 71 5.38 -7.66 -13.12
N SER A 72 4.84 -8.44 -14.01
CA SER A 72 4.23 -9.73 -13.69
C SER A 72 5.34 -10.77 -13.53
N TYR A 73 5.35 -11.46 -12.39
CA TYR A 73 6.34 -12.51 -12.10
C TYR A 73 6.25 -13.70 -13.07
N ASP A 74 5.11 -13.86 -13.73
CA ASP A 74 4.86 -14.81 -14.80
C ASP A 74 5.70 -14.54 -16.05
N GLN A 75 6.25 -13.34 -16.22
CA GLN A 75 7.18 -13.03 -17.32
C GLN A 75 8.62 -13.48 -17.05
N LEU A 76 8.90 -14.00 -15.89
CA LEU A 76 10.21 -14.54 -15.51
C LEU A 76 10.38 -16.01 -15.83
N ASP A 77 9.31 -16.68 -16.24
CA ASP A 77 9.32 -18.12 -16.54
C ASP A 77 9.39 -18.37 -18.04
N GLU A 78 10.32 -19.21 -18.46
CA GLU A 78 10.43 -19.68 -19.85
C GLU A 78 9.15 -20.40 -20.34
N ALA A 79 8.38 -20.96 -19.42
CA ALA A 79 7.11 -21.61 -19.71
C ALA A 79 6.02 -20.61 -20.12
N ASN A 80 6.18 -19.34 -19.76
CA ASN A 80 5.20 -18.30 -20.02
C ASN A 80 5.48 -17.53 -21.32
N LYS A 81 5.81 -18.24 -22.39
CA LYS A 81 5.78 -17.70 -23.73
C LYS A 81 4.34 -17.42 -24.13
N CYS A 82 3.87 -16.25 -23.77
CA CYS A 82 2.55 -15.84 -24.14
C CYS A 82 2.43 -15.62 -25.65
N TYR A 83 1.66 -16.46 -26.32
CA TYR A 83 0.79 -16.12 -27.42
C TYR A 83 1.38 -15.25 -28.54
N GLY A 84 2.36 -15.74 -29.28
CA GLY A 84 2.76 -15.12 -30.57
C GLY A 84 3.17 -13.65 -30.52
N SER A 85 3.19 -13.06 -29.36
CA SER A 85 3.68 -11.71 -29.11
C SER A 85 5.19 -11.75 -28.86
N PRO A 86 5.95 -10.77 -29.32
CA PRO A 86 7.38 -10.65 -29.04
C PRO A 86 7.66 -10.22 -27.61
N TRP A 87 6.84 -10.64 -26.64
CA TRP A 87 7.10 -10.44 -25.22
C TRP A 87 8.30 -11.27 -24.86
N VAL A 88 9.43 -10.63 -24.90
CA VAL A 88 10.73 -11.19 -24.63
C VAL A 88 10.79 -11.49 -23.13
N ILE A 89 11.31 -12.66 -22.78
CA ILE A 89 11.85 -12.89 -21.45
C ILE A 89 12.89 -11.79 -21.23
N PHE A 90 12.65 -10.90 -20.28
CA PHE A 90 13.61 -9.85 -19.99
C PHE A 90 14.85 -10.47 -19.39
N THR A 91 15.95 -10.34 -20.10
CA THR A 91 17.29 -10.75 -19.62
C THR A 91 18.00 -9.61 -18.90
N GLU A 92 17.49 -8.38 -19.06
CA GLU A 92 18.07 -7.18 -18.44
C GLU A 92 16.96 -6.37 -17.79
N TYR A 93 17.19 -5.97 -16.53
CA TYR A 93 16.28 -5.18 -15.74
C TYR A 93 16.96 -3.87 -15.34
N ASP A 94 16.23 -2.77 -15.47
CA ASP A 94 16.64 -1.48 -14.97
C ASP A 94 15.80 -1.05 -13.76
N ARG A 95 16.13 0.11 -13.19
CA ARG A 95 15.41 0.71 -12.06
C ARG A 95 13.91 0.97 -12.32
N ASN A 96 13.47 0.95 -13.58
CA ASN A 96 12.09 1.24 -13.97
C ASN A 96 11.30 -0.04 -14.28
N SER A 97 11.97 -1.19 -14.39
CA SER A 97 11.37 -2.47 -14.76
C SER A 97 10.35 -2.95 -13.72
N TRP A 98 10.52 -2.55 -12.46
CA TRP A 98 9.67 -2.98 -11.35
C TRP A 98 9.18 -1.75 -10.56
N ARG A 99 8.02 -1.20 -10.92
CA ARG A 99 7.46 0.02 -10.31
C ARG A 99 6.79 -0.26 -8.96
N VAL A 100 7.44 -1.05 -8.10
CA VAL A 100 6.93 -1.40 -6.77
C VAL A 100 7.35 -0.42 -5.67
N ARG A 101 8.24 0.55 -5.98
CA ARG A 101 8.75 1.54 -5.03
C ARG A 101 7.77 2.69 -4.88
N ASP A 102 6.75 2.51 -4.08
CA ASP A 102 5.76 3.56 -3.86
C ASP A 102 5.79 4.06 -2.41
N TYR A 103 6.70 5.01 -2.14
CA TYR A 103 6.77 5.67 -0.84
C TYR A 103 5.68 6.73 -0.65
N ASP A 104 5.00 7.18 -1.71
CA ASP A 104 3.80 7.99 -1.58
C ASP A 104 2.69 7.18 -0.89
N PHE A 105 2.54 5.90 -1.27
CA PHE A 105 1.62 5.00 -0.59
C PHE A 105 1.97 4.82 0.89
N VAL A 106 3.26 4.60 1.23
CA VAL A 106 3.71 4.49 2.63
C VAL A 106 3.39 5.77 3.40
N ARG A 107 3.67 6.95 2.80
CA ARG A 107 3.35 8.24 3.40
C ARG A 107 1.84 8.40 3.65
N ARG A 108 0.99 8.03 2.70
CA ARG A 108 -0.47 8.09 2.85
C ARG A 108 -0.97 7.21 3.99
N VAL A 109 -0.42 6.00 4.12
CA VAL A 109 -0.72 5.14 5.26
C VAL A 109 -0.27 5.77 6.56
N ASN A 110 0.92 6.36 6.62
CA ASN A 110 1.43 6.99 7.83
C ASN A 110 0.61 8.22 8.24
N LEU A 111 0.17 9.05 7.29
CA LEU A 111 -0.76 10.16 7.55
C LEU A 111 -2.10 9.65 8.10
N PHE A 112 -2.63 8.61 7.51
CA PHE A 112 -3.85 7.97 8.00
C PHE A 112 -3.69 7.48 9.46
N LEU A 113 -2.58 6.81 9.76
CA LEU A 113 -2.26 6.34 11.12
C LEU A 113 -2.18 7.49 12.12
N GLN A 114 -1.53 8.60 11.75
CA GLN A 114 -1.47 9.79 12.59
C GLN A 114 -2.88 10.37 12.88
N GLY A 115 -3.70 10.48 11.84
CA GLY A 115 -5.06 10.99 11.97
C GLY A 115 -5.95 10.09 12.83
N VAL A 116 -5.94 8.79 12.61
CA VAL A 116 -6.73 7.81 13.39
C VAL A 116 -6.32 7.84 14.86
N ARG A 117 -5.02 7.84 15.16
CA ARG A 117 -4.50 7.88 16.55
C ARG A 117 -4.86 9.18 17.23
N GLY A 118 -4.86 10.30 16.50
CA GLY A 118 -5.21 11.65 17.00
C GLY A 118 -6.70 11.93 17.10
N SER A 119 -7.56 11.09 16.52
CA SER A 119 -9.01 11.32 16.52
C SER A 119 -9.59 11.37 17.93
N SER A 120 -10.45 12.34 18.18
CA SER A 120 -11.23 12.46 19.42
C SER A 120 -12.61 11.79 19.32
N ALA A 121 -13.07 11.53 18.10
CA ALA A 121 -14.42 10.99 17.84
C ALA A 121 -14.47 9.47 17.78
N LEU A 122 -13.35 8.81 17.41
CA LEU A 122 -13.31 7.36 17.31
C LEU A 122 -13.16 6.68 18.67
N GLN A 123 -13.88 5.59 18.86
CA GLN A 123 -13.68 4.71 20.01
C GLN A 123 -12.32 3.98 19.91
N GLU A 124 -11.72 3.64 21.04
CA GLU A 124 -10.40 2.95 21.05
C GLU A 124 -10.40 1.61 20.29
N SER A 125 -11.52 0.90 20.29
CA SER A 125 -11.67 -0.32 19.49
C SER A 125 -11.69 -0.05 17.98
N GLU A 126 -12.30 1.06 17.57
CA GLU A 126 -12.33 1.51 16.17
C GLU A 126 -10.96 1.98 15.71
N LYS A 127 -10.26 2.77 16.55
CA LYS A 127 -8.87 3.17 16.28
C LYS A 127 -7.98 1.95 16.05
N LYS A 128 -8.04 0.95 16.94
CA LYS A 128 -7.27 -0.28 16.81
C LYS A 128 -7.57 -1.03 15.51
N ALA A 129 -8.86 -1.13 15.15
CA ALA A 129 -9.26 -1.80 13.90
C ALA A 129 -8.74 -1.05 12.67
N PHE A 130 -8.95 0.25 12.57
CA PHE A 130 -8.46 1.08 11.47
C PHE A 130 -6.92 1.10 11.39
N GLU A 131 -6.25 1.21 12.54
CA GLU A 131 -4.79 1.14 12.61
C GLU A 131 -4.27 -0.22 12.13
N GLY A 132 -4.86 -1.32 12.61
CA GLY A 132 -4.46 -2.67 12.22
C GLY A 132 -4.56 -2.90 10.71
N GLU A 133 -5.65 -2.45 10.10
CA GLU A 133 -5.82 -2.56 8.65
C GLU A 133 -4.82 -1.70 7.87
N ALA A 134 -4.62 -0.46 8.26
CA ALA A 134 -3.66 0.43 7.60
C ALA A 134 -2.22 -0.10 7.71
N ARG A 135 -1.84 -0.60 8.88
CA ARG A 135 -0.55 -1.26 9.09
C ARG A 135 -0.40 -2.52 8.24
N PHE A 136 -1.47 -3.31 8.10
CA PHE A 136 -1.47 -4.47 7.21
C PHE A 136 -1.17 -4.07 5.75
N LEU A 137 -1.82 -3.04 5.24
CA LEU A 137 -1.58 -2.56 3.88
C LEU A 137 -0.13 -2.10 3.69
N ARG A 138 0.46 -1.44 4.69
CA ARG A 138 1.86 -1.03 4.69
C ARG A 138 2.82 -2.22 4.75
N ALA A 139 2.55 -3.19 5.62
CA ALA A 139 3.34 -4.41 5.72
C ALA A 139 3.31 -5.23 4.41
N TRP A 140 2.13 -5.35 3.80
CA TRP A 140 1.96 -5.94 2.47
C TRP A 140 2.80 -5.23 1.41
N HIS A 141 2.79 -3.91 1.42
CA HIS A 141 3.57 -3.12 0.48
C HIS A 141 5.08 -3.30 0.68
N TYR A 142 5.58 -3.28 1.92
CA TYR A 142 6.99 -3.57 2.22
C TYR A 142 7.39 -4.99 1.82
N PHE A 143 6.53 -5.97 2.04
CA PHE A 143 6.76 -7.34 1.54
C PHE A 143 6.94 -7.37 0.02
N HIS A 144 6.09 -6.67 -0.73
CA HIS A 144 6.21 -6.59 -2.19
C HIS A 144 7.50 -5.90 -2.63
N MET A 145 7.89 -4.81 -1.97
CA MET A 145 9.15 -4.14 -2.25
C MET A 145 10.36 -5.06 -1.98
N ALA A 146 10.40 -5.71 -0.82
CA ALA A 146 11.50 -6.61 -0.45
C ALA A 146 11.61 -7.79 -1.41
N ARG A 147 10.49 -8.46 -1.71
CA ARG A 147 10.44 -9.59 -2.65
C ARG A 147 11.03 -9.26 -4.02
N THR A 148 10.91 -8.00 -4.45
CA THR A 148 11.33 -7.55 -5.78
C THR A 148 12.72 -6.92 -5.79
N LEU A 149 13.07 -6.17 -4.74
CA LEU A 149 14.24 -5.29 -4.74
C LEU A 149 15.23 -5.55 -3.59
N GLY A 150 14.90 -6.49 -2.71
CA GLY A 150 15.66 -6.73 -1.48
C GLY A 150 15.40 -5.67 -0.42
N GLY A 151 16.42 -5.31 0.36
CA GLY A 151 16.33 -4.28 1.38
C GLY A 151 16.00 -2.91 0.79
N MET A 152 15.12 -2.19 1.46
CA MET A 152 14.64 -0.87 1.07
C MET A 152 14.71 0.09 2.26
N PRO A 153 14.65 1.41 2.05
CA PRO A 153 14.50 2.35 3.16
C PRO A 153 13.27 2.03 4.00
N LEU A 154 13.48 1.74 5.27
CA LEU A 154 12.41 1.47 6.23
C LEU A 154 12.10 2.73 7.02
N VAL A 155 11.02 3.41 6.67
CA VAL A 155 10.64 4.69 7.28
C VAL A 155 9.74 4.55 8.52
N GLY A 156 9.22 3.35 8.80
CA GLY A 156 8.33 3.12 9.94
C GLY A 156 7.10 4.02 9.89
N ASP A 157 6.78 4.66 11.01
CA ASP A 157 5.64 5.58 11.16
C ASP A 157 5.97 7.04 10.79
N GLN A 158 7.20 7.32 10.29
CA GLN A 158 7.65 8.68 10.02
C GLN A 158 6.88 9.30 8.85
N VAL A 159 6.52 10.57 9.01
CA VAL A 159 6.00 11.43 7.95
C VAL A 159 6.99 12.58 7.77
N PHE A 160 7.66 12.58 6.64
CA PHE A 160 8.59 13.67 6.30
C PHE A 160 7.82 14.85 5.72
N ASN A 161 7.90 15.99 6.37
CA ASN A 161 7.37 17.26 5.87
C ASN A 161 8.54 18.10 5.37
N TYR A 162 8.45 18.56 4.12
CA TYR A 162 9.45 19.45 3.58
C TYR A 162 9.33 20.83 4.25
N GLU A 163 10.45 21.32 4.76
CA GLU A 163 10.56 22.66 5.29
C GLU A 163 11.67 23.40 4.55
N SER A 164 11.38 24.64 4.14
CA SER A 164 12.36 25.46 3.41
C SER A 164 13.58 25.74 4.29
N GLY A 165 14.77 25.50 3.76
CA GLY A 165 16.04 25.73 4.46
C GLY A 165 16.59 24.54 5.23
N ILE A 166 15.87 23.39 5.29
CA ILE A 166 16.41 22.15 5.82
C ILE A 166 17.20 21.43 4.73
N ASP A 167 18.36 20.91 5.10
CA ASP A 167 19.20 20.13 4.19
C ASP A 167 18.47 18.84 3.76
N VAL A 168 18.50 18.56 2.47
CA VAL A 168 17.89 17.35 1.88
C VAL A 168 18.47 16.07 2.50
N GLU A 169 19.74 16.09 2.93
CA GLU A 169 20.36 14.95 3.58
C GLU A 169 19.63 14.53 4.86
N THR A 170 18.96 15.44 5.55
CA THR A 170 18.16 15.14 6.75
C THR A 170 16.99 14.20 6.46
N TYR A 171 16.53 14.16 5.22
CA TYR A 171 15.42 13.31 4.79
C TYR A 171 15.89 11.97 4.18
N GLN A 172 17.19 11.74 4.09
CA GLN A 172 17.73 10.51 3.51
C GLN A 172 17.61 9.37 4.51
N VAL A 173 16.86 8.33 4.15
CA VAL A 173 16.79 7.09 4.88
C VAL A 173 17.60 6.03 4.11
N PRO A 174 18.67 5.46 4.70
CA PRO A 174 19.44 4.44 4.02
C PRO A 174 18.62 3.18 3.77
N ARG A 175 19.04 2.37 2.80
CA ARG A 175 18.48 1.03 2.63
C ARG A 175 18.75 0.19 3.87
N SER A 176 17.75 -0.55 4.30
CA SER A 176 17.93 -1.59 5.31
C SER A 176 18.51 -2.86 4.66
N THR A 177 18.87 -3.83 5.49
CA THR A 177 19.12 -5.18 4.98
C THR A 177 17.82 -5.83 4.50
N GLU A 178 17.94 -6.79 3.57
CA GLU A 178 16.79 -7.56 3.12
C GLU A 178 16.13 -8.33 4.27
N ALA A 179 16.95 -8.98 5.13
CA ALA A 179 16.47 -9.61 6.35
C ALA A 179 15.69 -8.63 7.25
N GLY A 180 16.18 -7.39 7.38
CA GLY A 180 15.53 -6.37 8.20
C GLY A 180 14.14 -5.99 7.73
N ILE A 181 13.87 -5.99 6.42
CA ILE A 181 12.51 -5.75 5.90
C ILE A 181 11.61 -6.96 6.20
N TYR A 182 12.09 -8.18 6.01
CA TYR A 182 11.28 -9.37 6.34
C TYR A 182 10.99 -9.46 7.83
N ASP A 183 11.98 -9.18 8.69
CA ASP A 183 11.78 -9.15 10.15
C ASP A 183 10.76 -8.07 10.54
N TYR A 184 10.83 -6.89 9.92
CA TYR A 184 9.82 -5.85 10.11
C TYR A 184 8.42 -6.32 9.72
N VAL A 185 8.25 -6.90 8.52
CA VAL A 185 6.95 -7.40 8.06
C VAL A 185 6.40 -8.47 9.00
N ILE A 186 7.23 -9.41 9.43
CA ILE A 186 6.88 -10.48 10.36
C ILE A 186 6.41 -9.90 11.70
N SER A 187 7.16 -8.96 12.27
CA SER A 187 6.82 -8.33 13.55
C SER A 187 5.56 -7.47 13.46
N GLU A 188 5.37 -6.72 12.35
CA GLU A 188 4.15 -5.96 12.10
C GLU A 188 2.93 -6.90 12.03
N CYS A 189 3.05 -8.05 11.36
CA CYS A 189 1.95 -9.01 11.26
C CYS A 189 1.54 -9.57 12.63
N ASP A 190 2.48 -9.77 13.55
CA ASP A 190 2.16 -10.19 14.93
C ASP A 190 1.36 -9.12 15.67
N GLU A 191 1.74 -7.85 15.52
CA GLU A 191 1.04 -6.74 16.14
C GLU A 191 -0.36 -6.53 15.52
N ILE A 192 -0.43 -6.59 14.18
CA ILE A 192 -1.69 -6.46 13.45
C ILE A 192 -2.67 -7.58 13.86
N ALA A 193 -2.19 -8.82 13.99
CA ALA A 193 -3.02 -9.94 14.40
C ALA A 193 -3.61 -9.77 15.82
N ARG A 194 -2.91 -9.02 16.70
CA ARG A 194 -3.44 -8.66 18.03
C ARG A 194 -4.46 -7.51 17.99
N GLN A 195 -4.34 -6.61 17.01
CA GLN A 195 -5.22 -5.46 16.87
C GLN A 195 -6.52 -5.78 16.13
N LEU A 196 -6.43 -6.67 15.13
CA LEU A 196 -7.59 -7.02 14.32
C LEU A 196 -8.44 -8.07 15.05
N THR A 197 -9.69 -7.74 15.25
CA THR A 197 -10.67 -8.68 15.78
C THR A 197 -10.93 -9.80 14.79
N GLU A 198 -11.27 -10.98 15.29
CA GLU A 198 -11.68 -12.08 14.44
C GLU A 198 -12.94 -11.70 13.67
N GLN A 199 -12.87 -11.83 12.36
CA GLN A 199 -14.06 -11.66 11.53
C GLN A 199 -14.84 -12.96 11.53
N THR A 200 -16.12 -12.85 11.81
CA THR A 200 -17.06 -13.95 11.75
C THR A 200 -17.58 -14.23 10.33
N THR A 201 -17.36 -13.27 9.42
CA THR A 201 -17.82 -13.37 8.02
C THR A 201 -16.67 -13.83 7.13
N ILE A 202 -16.84 -14.96 6.48
CA ILE A 202 -15.95 -15.45 5.43
C ILE A 202 -16.10 -14.56 4.18
N ASN A 203 -15.02 -14.39 3.41
CA ASN A 203 -14.92 -13.56 2.19
C ASN A 203 -14.92 -12.05 2.45
N SER A 204 -14.11 -11.63 3.37
CA SER A 204 -13.92 -10.20 3.62
C SER A 204 -12.99 -9.57 2.57
N ALA A 205 -13.39 -8.42 2.03
CA ALA A 205 -12.51 -7.55 1.26
C ALA A 205 -11.56 -6.73 2.13
N ARG A 206 -11.71 -6.79 3.45
CA ARG A 206 -10.87 -6.09 4.43
C ARG A 206 -9.91 -7.05 5.10
N ALA A 207 -8.72 -6.55 5.46
CA ALA A 207 -7.73 -7.33 6.19
C ALA A 207 -8.28 -7.77 7.56
N ASN A 208 -7.88 -8.96 7.98
CA ASN A 208 -8.26 -9.55 9.25
C ASN A 208 -7.04 -10.24 9.90
N LYS A 209 -7.20 -10.75 11.12
CA LYS A 209 -6.16 -11.48 11.86
C LYS A 209 -5.50 -12.56 10.98
N TRP A 210 -6.30 -13.32 10.26
CA TRP A 210 -5.83 -14.46 9.48
C TRP A 210 -5.06 -14.04 8.23
N ALA A 211 -5.47 -12.92 7.61
CA ALA A 211 -4.71 -12.33 6.51
C ALA A 211 -3.31 -11.88 6.97
N ALA A 212 -3.22 -11.29 8.18
CA ALA A 212 -1.94 -10.90 8.76
C ALA A 212 -1.05 -12.13 9.04
N LEU A 213 -1.58 -13.20 9.63
CA LEU A 213 -0.83 -14.42 9.89
C LEU A 213 -0.38 -15.11 8.59
N MET A 214 -1.22 -15.10 7.54
CA MET A 214 -0.82 -15.64 6.23
C MET A 214 0.23 -14.78 5.53
N LEU A 215 0.19 -13.45 5.68
CA LEU A 215 1.27 -12.59 5.22
C LEU A 215 2.58 -12.88 5.98
N LYS A 216 2.50 -13.07 7.31
CA LYS A 216 3.65 -13.49 8.13
C LYS A 216 4.26 -14.79 7.62
N ALA A 217 3.43 -15.83 7.43
CA ALA A 217 3.88 -17.12 6.94
C ALA A 217 4.55 -16.98 5.57
N ARG A 218 3.94 -16.24 4.65
CA ARG A 218 4.49 -16.00 3.31
C ARG A 218 5.82 -15.25 3.36
N ALA A 219 5.90 -14.16 4.12
CA ALA A 219 7.13 -13.38 4.27
C ALA A 219 8.26 -14.23 4.85
N ALA A 220 7.97 -15.04 5.86
CA ALA A 220 8.93 -15.93 6.47
C ALA A 220 9.40 -17.05 5.53
N VAL A 221 8.51 -17.65 4.71
CA VAL A 221 8.92 -18.62 3.67
C VAL A 221 9.86 -17.99 2.66
N TYR A 222 9.57 -16.77 2.18
CA TYR A 222 10.43 -16.04 1.26
C TYR A 222 11.81 -15.78 1.88
N ALA A 223 11.85 -15.24 3.10
CA ALA A 223 13.10 -14.97 3.81
C ALA A 223 13.91 -16.27 4.03
N GLY A 224 13.26 -17.34 4.46
CA GLY A 224 13.87 -18.65 4.65
C GLY A 224 14.43 -19.24 3.34
N SER A 225 13.69 -19.07 2.24
CA SER A 225 14.13 -19.51 0.93
C SER A 225 15.35 -18.73 0.42
N ILE A 226 15.36 -17.42 0.56
CA ILE A 226 16.50 -16.57 0.21
C ILE A 226 17.73 -16.98 1.06
N ALA A 227 17.54 -17.14 2.36
CA ALA A 227 18.62 -17.57 3.27
C ALA A 227 19.18 -18.95 2.88
N ASN A 228 18.30 -19.92 2.58
CA ASN A 228 18.71 -21.28 2.28
C ASN A 228 19.35 -21.44 0.89
N TYR A 229 18.85 -20.71 -0.11
CA TYR A 229 19.24 -20.92 -1.51
C TYR A 229 20.06 -19.80 -2.11
N GLY A 230 20.08 -18.59 -1.52
CA GLY A 230 20.76 -17.43 -2.10
C GLY A 230 22.25 -17.62 -2.36
N ASN A 231 22.91 -18.45 -1.54
CA ASN A 231 24.33 -18.80 -1.72
C ASN A 231 24.57 -20.00 -2.66
N LYS A 232 23.48 -20.68 -3.12
CA LYS A 232 23.55 -21.88 -3.97
C LYS A 232 23.31 -21.59 -5.45
N ILE A 233 22.83 -20.38 -5.75
CA ILE A 233 22.59 -19.94 -7.14
C ILE A 233 23.80 -19.21 -7.71
N THR A 234 23.84 -19.07 -9.03
CA THR A 234 24.91 -18.34 -9.74
C THR A 234 24.28 -17.28 -10.67
N PRO A 235 24.63 -15.99 -10.49
CA PRO A 235 25.49 -15.42 -9.45
C PRO A 235 24.89 -15.54 -8.05
N THR A 236 25.74 -15.55 -7.02
CA THR A 236 25.29 -15.58 -5.63
C THR A 236 24.46 -14.34 -5.31
N LEU A 237 23.30 -14.55 -4.69
CA LEU A 237 22.37 -13.48 -4.31
C LEU A 237 22.83 -12.84 -3.01
N LYS A 238 23.70 -11.82 -3.10
CA LYS A 238 24.13 -11.05 -1.94
C LYS A 238 24.77 -9.71 -2.30
N THR A 239 24.68 -8.76 -1.38
CA THR A 239 25.50 -7.54 -1.33
C THR A 239 26.32 -7.53 -0.05
N ASP A 240 27.39 -6.73 -0.01
CA ASP A 240 28.32 -6.70 1.14
C ASP A 240 27.63 -6.19 2.42
N ASN A 241 26.67 -5.28 2.31
CA ASN A 241 25.93 -4.71 3.43
C ASN A 241 24.60 -5.43 3.70
N GLY A 242 24.26 -6.49 2.95
CA GLY A 242 23.06 -7.29 3.13
C GLY A 242 21.77 -6.64 2.62
N GLU A 243 21.84 -5.61 1.74
CA GLU A 243 20.66 -5.05 1.09
C GLU A 243 20.02 -6.06 0.13
N VAL A 244 20.80 -7.03 -0.34
CA VAL A 244 20.33 -8.18 -1.09
C VAL A 244 20.95 -9.44 -0.50
N GLY A 245 20.13 -10.45 -0.31
CA GLY A 245 20.51 -11.72 0.31
C GLY A 245 20.34 -11.74 1.82
N ILE A 246 20.09 -12.92 2.35
CA ILE A 246 19.88 -13.18 3.78
C ILE A 246 20.91 -14.22 4.24
N PRO A 247 21.54 -14.05 5.42
CA PRO A 247 22.46 -15.03 5.98
C PRO A 247 21.84 -16.43 6.09
N ALA A 248 22.59 -17.46 5.69
CA ALA A 248 22.10 -18.83 5.60
C ALA A 248 21.69 -19.44 6.95
N ASP A 249 22.32 -19.02 8.04
CA ASP A 249 22.03 -19.45 9.40
C ASP A 249 20.63 -19.01 9.90
N LEU A 250 20.02 -18.01 9.25
CA LEU A 250 18.66 -17.57 9.55
C LEU A 250 17.55 -18.43 8.92
N ALA A 251 17.90 -19.33 7.99
CA ALA A 251 16.92 -20.11 7.23
C ALA A 251 15.95 -20.90 8.12
N THR A 252 16.49 -21.63 9.10
CA THR A 252 15.68 -22.48 10.01
C THR A 252 14.70 -21.63 10.82
N LYS A 253 15.16 -20.51 11.40
CA LYS A 253 14.31 -19.56 12.15
C LYS A 253 13.13 -19.08 11.32
N TYR A 254 13.35 -18.72 10.06
CA TYR A 254 12.29 -18.24 9.19
C TYR A 254 11.31 -19.35 8.81
N TYR A 255 11.79 -20.57 8.51
CA TYR A 255 10.88 -21.68 8.22
C TYR A 255 10.04 -22.09 9.43
N GLU A 256 10.62 -22.11 10.63
CA GLU A 256 9.87 -22.36 11.87
C GLU A 256 8.82 -21.26 12.12
N THR A 257 9.17 -20.00 11.88
CA THR A 257 8.22 -18.87 11.95
C THR A 257 7.07 -19.04 10.98
N ALA A 258 7.37 -19.46 9.74
CA ALA A 258 6.37 -19.69 8.72
C ALA A 258 5.43 -20.84 9.08
N LEU A 259 6.01 -21.96 9.56
CA LEU A 259 5.27 -23.14 9.97
C LEU A 259 4.30 -22.78 11.11
N ALA A 260 4.78 -22.17 12.17
CA ALA A 260 3.94 -21.79 13.31
C ALA A 260 2.79 -20.85 12.92
N ALA A 261 3.05 -19.88 12.04
CA ALA A 261 1.99 -18.98 11.56
C ALA A 261 0.95 -19.70 10.69
N ALA A 262 1.38 -20.66 9.86
CA ALA A 262 0.48 -21.45 9.03
C ALA A 262 -0.35 -22.43 9.87
N GLU A 263 0.25 -23.08 10.85
CA GLU A 263 -0.43 -23.98 11.80
C GLU A 263 -1.50 -23.22 12.58
N GLU A 264 -1.21 -22.02 13.11
CA GLU A 264 -2.20 -21.18 13.78
C GLU A 264 -3.43 -20.90 12.90
N VAL A 265 -3.22 -20.64 11.60
CA VAL A 265 -4.33 -20.41 10.66
C VAL A 265 -5.11 -21.71 10.40
N ILE A 266 -4.42 -22.83 10.18
CA ILE A 266 -5.05 -24.11 9.87
C ILE A 266 -5.89 -24.62 11.04
N GLU A 267 -5.38 -24.48 12.26
CA GLU A 267 -6.00 -25.07 13.45
C GLU A 267 -7.10 -24.20 14.06
N ASN A 268 -6.94 -22.85 13.95
CA ASN A 268 -7.76 -21.93 14.73
C ASN A 268 -8.61 -20.97 13.89
N SER A 269 -8.46 -20.97 12.54
CA SER A 269 -9.26 -20.08 11.69
C SER A 269 -10.60 -20.73 11.27
N PRO A 270 -11.56 -19.93 10.82
CA PRO A 270 -12.80 -20.44 10.24
C PRO A 270 -12.63 -20.89 8.77
N TYR A 271 -11.41 -20.80 8.22
CA TYR A 271 -11.12 -21.13 6.83
C TYR A 271 -10.76 -22.60 6.68
N GLU A 272 -11.18 -23.19 5.57
CA GLU A 272 -10.90 -24.59 5.24
C GLU A 272 -10.85 -24.78 3.72
N LEU A 273 -10.26 -25.89 3.27
CA LEU A 273 -10.25 -26.22 1.85
C LEU A 273 -11.70 -26.36 1.31
N GLN A 274 -11.96 -25.76 0.16
CA GLN A 274 -13.26 -25.80 -0.52
C GLN A 274 -13.47 -27.15 -1.21
N ILE A 275 -13.65 -28.20 -0.44
CA ILE A 275 -13.98 -29.54 -0.93
C ILE A 275 -15.49 -29.71 -0.94
N SER A 276 -16.14 -29.30 -2.02
CA SER A 276 -17.59 -29.42 -2.16
C SER A 276 -18.07 -30.78 -2.65
N ASP A 277 -17.23 -31.50 -3.38
CA ASP A 277 -17.45 -32.86 -3.82
C ASP A 277 -16.12 -33.64 -3.81
N PRO A 278 -15.94 -34.58 -2.87
CA PRO A 278 -14.73 -35.41 -2.84
C PRO A 278 -14.55 -36.31 -4.08
N GLN A 279 -15.62 -36.58 -4.84
CA GLN A 279 -15.58 -37.37 -6.06
C GLN A 279 -15.28 -36.51 -7.30
N ASP A 280 -15.47 -35.18 -7.20
CA ASP A 280 -15.15 -34.22 -8.25
C ASP A 280 -14.30 -33.08 -7.67
N LEU A 281 -13.00 -33.31 -7.61
CA LEU A 281 -12.02 -32.32 -7.16
C LEU A 281 -11.89 -31.15 -8.13
N GLY A 282 -12.19 -31.35 -9.42
CA GLY A 282 -12.23 -30.30 -10.42
C GLY A 282 -13.33 -29.28 -10.15
N LEU A 283 -14.52 -29.75 -9.79
CA LEU A 283 -15.63 -28.88 -9.37
C LEU A 283 -15.28 -28.15 -8.05
N SER A 284 -14.63 -28.81 -7.11
CA SER A 284 -14.19 -28.22 -5.86
C SER A 284 -13.19 -27.09 -6.11
N PHE A 285 -12.19 -27.30 -6.96
CA PHE A 285 -11.24 -26.29 -7.38
C PHE A 285 -11.92 -25.12 -8.11
N TYR A 286 -12.82 -25.39 -9.04
CA TYR A 286 -13.58 -24.35 -9.74
C TYR A 286 -14.35 -23.45 -8.74
N LYS A 287 -15.00 -24.06 -7.73
CA LYS A 287 -15.69 -23.30 -6.70
C LYS A 287 -14.74 -22.49 -5.83
N ALA A 288 -13.59 -23.05 -5.45
CA ALA A 288 -12.58 -22.31 -4.69
C ALA A 288 -12.10 -21.05 -5.42
N VAL A 289 -11.95 -21.12 -6.75
CA VAL A 289 -11.47 -19.97 -7.55
C VAL A 289 -12.59 -19.01 -7.96
N CYS A 290 -13.78 -19.53 -8.30
CA CYS A 290 -14.82 -18.72 -8.95
C CYS A 290 -15.98 -18.33 -8.04
N GLN A 291 -16.17 -19.02 -6.91
CA GLN A 291 -17.30 -18.76 -6.01
C GLN A 291 -17.07 -17.48 -5.20
N LYS A 292 -17.93 -16.47 -5.40
CA LYS A 292 -17.81 -15.16 -4.73
C LYS A 292 -18.33 -15.13 -3.30
N SER A 293 -19.27 -15.99 -2.96
CA SER A 293 -19.88 -16.04 -1.64
C SER A 293 -19.73 -17.42 -1.02
N ASN A 294 -19.60 -17.48 0.30
CA ASN A 294 -19.40 -18.73 1.05
C ASN A 294 -18.21 -19.58 0.60
N ASN A 295 -17.18 -18.91 0.09
CA ASN A 295 -15.91 -19.53 -0.26
C ASN A 295 -15.05 -19.66 1.01
N LYS A 296 -14.80 -20.88 1.43
CA LYS A 296 -14.13 -21.18 2.67
C LYS A 296 -12.60 -21.03 2.61
N GLU A 297 -12.01 -20.98 1.42
CA GLU A 297 -10.55 -20.81 1.25
C GLU A 297 -10.10 -19.36 1.20
N VAL A 298 -11.02 -18.43 0.86
CA VAL A 298 -10.63 -17.04 0.65
C VAL A 298 -10.53 -16.29 1.96
N ILE A 299 -9.32 -16.01 2.38
CA ILE A 299 -9.01 -15.26 3.61
C ILE A 299 -9.10 -13.76 3.40
N TRP A 300 -8.52 -13.27 2.29
CA TRP A 300 -8.56 -11.87 1.90
C TRP A 300 -8.55 -11.76 0.37
N ALA A 301 -9.47 -10.98 -0.18
CA ALA A 301 -9.65 -10.86 -1.62
C ALA A 301 -9.89 -9.42 -2.02
N LEU A 302 -9.43 -9.08 -3.21
CA LEU A 302 -9.85 -7.87 -3.89
C LEU A 302 -11.27 -8.06 -4.42
N ASP A 303 -12.25 -7.47 -3.73
CA ASP A 303 -13.62 -7.46 -4.23
C ASP A 303 -13.78 -6.37 -5.30
N ARG A 304 -14.32 -6.76 -6.46
CA ARG A 304 -14.57 -5.84 -7.57
C ARG A 304 -16.07 -5.80 -7.83
N SER A 305 -16.63 -4.60 -7.77
CA SER A 305 -18.04 -4.38 -8.07
C SER A 305 -18.31 -4.62 -9.55
N VAL A 306 -19.29 -5.49 -9.83
CA VAL A 306 -19.80 -5.71 -11.20
C VAL A 306 -20.49 -4.46 -11.74
N THR A 307 -21.04 -3.63 -10.84
CA THR A 307 -21.78 -2.40 -11.18
C THR A 307 -20.84 -1.34 -11.77
N ASP A 308 -19.61 -1.29 -11.34
CA ASP A 308 -18.64 -0.28 -11.78
C ASP A 308 -17.94 -0.64 -13.09
N LYS A 309 -18.36 -1.73 -13.74
CA LYS A 309 -17.79 -2.22 -15.02
C LYS A 309 -16.26 -2.31 -15.00
N VAL A 310 -15.66 -2.53 -13.85
CA VAL A 310 -14.24 -2.79 -13.74
C VAL A 310 -14.00 -4.21 -14.26
N THR A 311 -13.77 -4.31 -15.55
CA THR A 311 -13.33 -5.54 -16.18
C THR A 311 -11.90 -5.81 -15.73
N THR A 312 -11.64 -7.00 -15.22
CA THR A 312 -10.28 -7.49 -15.11
C THR A 312 -9.77 -7.76 -16.52
N ASN A 313 -8.54 -7.39 -16.83
CA ASN A 313 -7.92 -7.75 -18.12
C ASN A 313 -7.94 -9.28 -18.36
N PHE A 314 -8.09 -10.07 -17.32
CA PHE A 314 -8.20 -11.52 -17.39
C PHE A 314 -9.47 -11.99 -18.14
N THR A 315 -10.61 -11.29 -17.99
CA THR A 315 -11.85 -11.63 -18.69
C THR A 315 -11.87 -11.13 -20.14
N ALA A 316 -10.99 -10.25 -20.55
CA ALA A 316 -10.89 -9.77 -21.93
C ALA A 316 -10.12 -10.74 -22.85
N TRP A 317 -9.46 -11.77 -22.30
CA TRP A 317 -8.61 -12.71 -23.03
C TRP A 317 -9.09 -14.18 -22.91
N CYS A 318 -10.17 -14.43 -22.18
CA CYS A 318 -10.93 -15.66 -22.18
C CYS A 318 -12.21 -15.49 -22.98
#